data_05b0c3c9545baad16b67f83a59646adc
#
_entry.id   05b0c3c9545baad16b67f83a59646adc
#
_cell.length_a   1.000
_cell.length_b   1.000
_cell.length_c   1.000
_cell.angle_alpha   90.00
_cell.angle_beta   90.00
_cell.angle_gamma   90.00
#
_symmetry.space_group_name_H-M   'P 1'
#
loop_
_entity.id
_entity.type
_entity.pdbx_description
1 polymer ?
#
loop_
_entity_poly.entity_id
_entity_poly.type
_entity_poly.pdbx_seq_one_letter_code
_entity_poly.pdbx_strand_id
1 'polypeptide(L)'
;MVEVDSERLRSEIAAFYAGFGAPTELLSAFESSALLVPLTGPDDRVFTLESGGIAWLCAFTGVTEYAQFMTARGVIAEQEYRFHTFLGRRLSEFAAAQPEPTGVAVDMLGTHPMTFPPDVPEDQTDV
;
A
#
# COMPACT_ATOMS: atom_id res chain seq x y z
N MET A 1 -7.96 18.03 13.45
CA MET A 1 -7.30 17.75 12.19
C MET A 1 -6.80 16.31 12.19
N VAL A 2 -7.04 15.63 11.12
CA VAL A 2 -6.61 14.25 11.01
C VAL A 2 -5.28 14.20 10.29
N GLU A 3 -4.29 13.65 10.94
CA GLU A 3 -2.99 13.44 10.33
C GLU A 3 -2.86 12.00 9.90
N VAL A 4 -2.11 11.79 8.83
CA VAL A 4 -1.76 10.45 8.42
C VAL A 4 -0.74 9.93 9.40
N ASP A 5 -1.16 8.99 10.24
CA ASP A 5 -0.30 8.44 11.27
C ASP A 5 0.29 7.14 10.77
N SER A 6 1.47 7.25 10.19
CA SER A 6 2.16 6.08 9.64
C SER A 6 3.59 6.00 10.16
N GLU A 7 3.91 6.74 11.21
CA GLU A 7 5.28 6.78 11.71
C GLU A 7 5.71 5.43 12.25
N ARG A 8 4.81 4.74 12.95
CA ARG A 8 5.14 3.42 13.46
C ARG A 8 5.42 2.46 12.32
N LEU A 9 4.63 2.54 11.24
CA LEU A 9 4.85 1.68 10.09
C LEU A 9 6.21 1.96 9.46
N ARG A 10 6.54 3.24 9.28
CA ARG A 10 7.85 3.60 8.73
C ARG A 10 8.98 3.04 9.58
N SER A 11 8.83 3.13 10.90
CA SER A 11 9.83 2.63 11.82
C SER A 11 10.00 1.13 11.72
N GLU A 12 8.89 0.40 11.61
CA GLU A 12 8.95 -1.06 11.48
C GLU A 12 9.55 -1.48 10.15
N ILE A 13 9.23 -0.75 9.09
CA ILE A 13 9.83 -1.04 7.78
C ILE A 13 11.33 -0.80 7.82
N ALA A 14 11.75 0.30 8.42
CA ALA A 14 13.18 0.59 8.53
C ALA A 14 13.89 -0.47 9.34
N ALA A 15 13.28 -0.94 10.41
CA ALA A 15 13.86 -2.01 11.22
C ALA A 15 13.98 -3.29 10.41
N PHE A 16 12.99 -3.59 9.60
CA PHE A 16 13.02 -4.77 8.74
C PHE A 16 14.22 -4.72 7.79
N TYR A 17 14.43 -3.57 7.16
CA TYR A 17 15.55 -3.41 6.23
C TYR A 17 16.90 -3.46 6.95
N ALA A 18 16.92 -3.06 8.22
CA ALA A 18 18.14 -3.11 9.02
C ALA A 18 18.42 -4.49 9.62
N GLY A 19 17.52 -5.44 9.39
CA GLY A 19 17.71 -6.79 9.90
C GLY A 19 17.13 -7.03 11.28
N PHE A 20 16.41 -6.08 11.82
CA PHE A 20 15.79 -6.19 13.16
C PHE A 20 14.28 -6.28 13.12
N GLY A 21 13.71 -6.46 11.92
CA GLY A 21 12.27 -6.45 11.77
C GLY A 21 11.60 -7.67 12.36
N ALA A 22 10.39 -7.48 12.86
CA ALA A 22 9.54 -8.54 13.34
C ALA A 22 8.29 -8.57 12.48
N PRO A 23 8.02 -9.65 11.73
CA PRO A 23 6.88 -9.68 10.81
C PRO A 23 5.54 -9.38 11.47
N THR A 24 5.34 -9.89 12.68
CA THR A 24 4.08 -9.63 13.40
C THR A 24 3.91 -8.16 13.74
N GLU A 25 5.01 -7.53 14.19
CA GLU A 25 4.97 -6.11 14.53
C GLU A 25 4.77 -5.26 13.29
N LEU A 26 5.41 -5.66 12.19
CA LEU A 26 5.27 -4.94 10.93
C LEU A 26 3.84 -4.99 10.43
N LEU A 27 3.23 -6.16 10.46
CA LEU A 27 1.84 -6.30 10.01
C LEU A 27 0.90 -5.50 10.90
N SER A 28 1.11 -5.54 12.21
CA SER A 28 0.28 -4.79 13.14
C SER A 28 0.40 -3.29 12.89
N ALA A 29 1.62 -2.82 12.63
CA ALA A 29 1.83 -1.41 12.34
C ALA A 29 1.15 -1.01 11.04
N PHE A 30 1.21 -1.88 10.03
CA PHE A 30 0.52 -1.63 8.77
C PHE A 30 -0.98 -1.51 8.98
N GLU A 31 -1.56 -2.45 9.72
CA GLU A 31 -3.01 -2.49 9.89
C GLU A 31 -3.55 -1.28 10.63
N SER A 32 -2.76 -0.69 11.50
CA SER A 32 -3.20 0.46 12.28
C SER A 32 -2.80 1.80 11.67
N SER A 33 -2.10 1.79 10.55
CA SER A 33 -1.65 3.02 9.90
C SER A 33 -2.67 3.56 8.93
N ALA A 34 -2.75 4.89 8.84
CA ALA A 34 -3.55 5.56 7.82
C ALA A 34 -2.67 5.81 6.61
N LEU A 35 -3.11 5.34 5.45
CA LEU A 35 -2.31 5.37 4.24
C LEU A 35 -3.08 6.07 3.13
N LEU A 36 -2.33 6.78 2.27
CA LEU A 36 -2.91 7.47 1.12
C LEU A 36 -2.96 6.50 -0.05
N VAL A 37 -4.11 6.45 -0.70
CA VAL A 37 -4.33 5.54 -1.82
C VAL A 37 -4.85 6.34 -3.00
N PRO A 38 -4.16 6.31 -4.17
CA PRO A 38 -4.62 7.05 -5.33
C PRO A 38 -5.96 6.54 -5.83
N LEU A 39 -6.75 7.47 -6.36
CA LEU A 39 -8.01 7.14 -6.99
C LEU A 39 -7.91 7.39 -8.48
N THR A 40 -8.65 6.62 -9.26
CA THR A 40 -8.59 6.71 -10.71
C THR A 40 -9.99 6.63 -11.29
N GLY A 41 -10.13 7.26 -12.46
CA GLY A 41 -11.37 7.21 -13.22
C GLY A 41 -12.43 8.14 -12.66
N PRO A 42 -13.54 8.28 -13.41
CA PRO A 42 -14.63 9.18 -13.00
C PRO A 42 -15.36 8.69 -11.75
N ASP A 43 -15.24 7.40 -11.43
CA ASP A 43 -15.92 6.83 -10.27
C ASP A 43 -15.06 6.79 -9.03
N ASP A 44 -13.88 7.41 -9.07
CA ASP A 44 -12.94 7.44 -7.95
C ASP A 44 -12.66 6.03 -7.43
N ARG A 45 -12.25 5.17 -8.34
CA ARG A 45 -11.91 3.80 -7.97
C ARG A 45 -10.50 3.73 -7.43
N VAL A 46 -10.26 2.78 -6.54
CA VAL A 46 -8.93 2.58 -5.99
C VAL A 46 -8.00 2.10 -7.09
N PHE A 47 -6.85 2.76 -7.20
CA PHE A 47 -5.88 2.44 -8.24
C PHE A 47 -5.13 1.16 -7.89
N THR A 48 -4.97 0.28 -8.89
CA THR A 48 -4.17 -0.94 -8.74
C THR A 48 -3.21 -1.09 -9.90
N LEU A 49 -2.11 -1.77 -9.63
CA LEU A 49 -1.14 -2.16 -10.64
C LEU A 49 -1.05 -3.67 -10.68
N GLU A 50 -0.97 -4.22 -11.89
CA GLU A 50 -0.83 -5.66 -12.03
C GLU A 50 0.60 -6.03 -12.31
N SER A 51 1.09 -7.02 -11.58
CA SER A 51 2.45 -7.50 -11.76
C SER A 51 2.54 -8.93 -11.28
N GLY A 52 3.04 -9.80 -12.16
CA GLY A 52 3.24 -11.20 -11.80
C GLY A 52 1.97 -11.95 -11.46
N GLY A 53 0.85 -11.56 -12.04
CA GLY A 53 -0.42 -12.21 -11.78
C GLY A 53 -1.10 -11.74 -10.50
N ILE A 54 -0.57 -10.71 -9.87
CA ILE A 54 -1.12 -10.17 -8.64
C ILE A 54 -1.47 -8.72 -8.87
N ALA A 55 -2.65 -8.31 -8.41
CA ALA A 55 -3.05 -6.91 -8.41
C ALA A 55 -2.54 -6.27 -7.14
N TRP A 56 -1.90 -5.11 -7.26
CA TRP A 56 -1.30 -4.43 -6.13
C TRP A 56 -2.01 -3.12 -5.87
N LEU A 57 -2.56 -2.97 -4.67
CA LEU A 57 -3.05 -1.68 -4.19
C LEU A 57 -1.84 -0.85 -3.81
N CYS A 58 -1.71 0.33 -4.39
CA CYS A 58 -0.58 1.20 -4.10
C CYS A 58 -0.97 2.15 -2.98
N ALA A 59 -0.22 2.10 -1.88
CA ALA A 59 -0.49 2.92 -0.71
C ALA A 59 0.77 3.66 -0.30
N PHE A 60 0.59 4.81 0.34
CA PHE A 60 1.72 5.68 0.67
C PHE A 60 1.63 6.16 2.11
N THR A 61 2.78 6.23 2.77
CA THR A 61 2.85 6.67 4.15
C THR A 61 2.74 8.18 4.31
N GLY A 62 2.89 8.93 3.22
CA GLY A 62 2.80 10.38 3.30
C GLY A 62 2.61 11.02 1.95
N VAL A 63 2.36 12.32 1.96
CA VAL A 63 2.10 13.09 0.76
C VAL A 63 3.32 13.11 -0.16
N THR A 64 4.51 13.19 0.43
CA THR A 64 5.73 13.22 -0.37
C THR A 64 5.88 11.97 -1.21
N GLU A 65 5.70 10.81 -0.60
CA GLU A 65 5.82 9.53 -1.30
C GLU A 65 4.74 9.40 -2.36
N TYR A 66 3.53 9.83 -2.04
CA TYR A 66 2.43 9.82 -3.00
C TYR A 66 2.75 10.70 -4.20
N ALA A 67 3.25 11.91 -3.95
CA ALA A 67 3.57 12.85 -5.03
C ALA A 67 4.68 12.32 -5.92
N GLN A 68 5.69 11.69 -5.32
CA GLN A 68 6.78 11.10 -6.08
C GLN A 68 6.26 10.04 -7.04
N PHE A 69 5.35 9.21 -6.57
CA PHE A 69 4.77 8.16 -7.40
C PHE A 69 3.97 8.75 -8.54
N MET A 70 3.12 9.72 -8.25
CA MET A 70 2.28 10.33 -9.28
C MET A 70 3.13 11.03 -10.32
N THR A 71 4.18 11.73 -9.90
CA THR A 71 5.09 12.38 -10.83
C THR A 71 5.77 11.37 -11.73
N ALA A 72 6.23 10.26 -11.17
CA ALA A 72 6.90 9.23 -11.94
C ALA A 72 5.97 8.59 -12.97
N ARG A 73 4.68 8.58 -12.70
CA ARG A 73 3.70 8.04 -13.64
C ARG A 73 3.28 9.06 -14.69
N GLY A 74 3.83 10.27 -14.65
CA GLY A 74 3.53 11.28 -15.64
C GLY A 74 2.33 12.14 -15.33
N VAL A 75 1.84 12.10 -14.10
CA VAL A 75 0.74 12.97 -13.70
C VAL A 75 1.32 14.36 -13.43
N ILE A 76 0.87 15.32 -14.18
CA ILE A 76 1.41 16.69 -14.06
C ILE A 76 0.64 17.47 -13.01
N ALA A 77 1.29 18.52 -12.52
CA ALA A 77 0.76 19.29 -11.38
C ALA A 77 -0.58 19.94 -11.67
N GLU A 78 -0.86 20.23 -12.94
CA GLU A 78 -2.14 20.83 -13.31
C GLU A 78 -3.30 19.87 -13.20
N GLN A 79 -3.02 18.58 -13.18
CA GLN A 79 -4.07 17.59 -13.04
C GLN A 79 -4.39 17.40 -11.57
N GLU A 80 -5.64 17.05 -11.32
CA GLU A 80 -6.08 16.86 -9.96
C GLU A 80 -5.52 15.54 -9.42
N TYR A 81 -4.77 15.64 -8.32
CA TYR A 81 -4.31 14.46 -7.61
C TYR A 81 -5.41 14.05 -6.65
N ARG A 82 -6.02 12.92 -6.92
CA ARG A 82 -7.10 12.43 -6.06
C ARG A 82 -6.62 11.21 -5.30
N PHE A 83 -6.86 11.24 -4.00
CA PHE A 83 -6.53 10.11 -3.15
C PHE A 83 -7.53 10.05 -2.01
N HIS A 84 -7.55 8.91 -1.35
CA HIS A 84 -8.33 8.72 -0.15
C HIS A 84 -7.43 8.10 0.89
N THR A 85 -7.74 8.35 2.16
CA THR A 85 -6.95 7.80 3.26
C THR A 85 -7.67 6.61 3.83
N PHE A 86 -6.97 5.48 3.89
CA PHE A 86 -7.52 4.23 4.41
C PHE A 86 -6.61 3.68 5.48
N LEU A 87 -7.21 3.06 6.49
CA LEU A 87 -6.42 2.24 7.40
C LEU A 87 -5.91 1.01 6.67
N GLY A 88 -4.68 0.60 7.00
CA GLY A 88 -4.11 -0.60 6.36
C GLY A 88 -4.99 -1.82 6.54
N ARG A 89 -5.64 -1.94 7.69
CA ARG A 89 -6.57 -3.03 7.93
C ARG A 89 -7.69 -3.05 6.90
N ARG A 90 -8.20 -1.87 6.53
CA ARG A 90 -9.25 -1.78 5.51
C ARG A 90 -8.74 -2.18 4.14
N LEU A 91 -7.49 -1.83 3.85
CA LEU A 91 -6.90 -2.24 2.58
C LEU A 91 -6.74 -3.75 2.52
N SER A 92 -6.35 -4.37 3.63
CA SER A 92 -6.26 -5.83 3.69
C SER A 92 -7.61 -6.49 3.47
N GLU A 93 -8.67 -5.95 4.08
CA GLU A 93 -10.01 -6.48 3.91
C GLU A 93 -10.48 -6.34 2.47
N PHE A 94 -10.20 -5.20 1.87
CA PHE A 94 -10.56 -4.96 0.47
C PHE A 94 -9.82 -5.94 -0.43
N ALA A 95 -8.53 -6.13 -0.19
CA ALA A 95 -7.73 -7.04 -1.00
C ALA A 95 -8.23 -8.47 -0.87
N ALA A 96 -8.57 -8.89 0.34
CA ALA A 96 -9.05 -10.24 0.58
C ALA A 96 -10.40 -10.52 -0.08
N ALA A 97 -11.17 -9.47 -0.32
CA ALA A 97 -12.50 -9.61 -0.92
C ALA A 97 -12.47 -9.67 -2.44
N GLN A 98 -11.31 -9.45 -3.05
CA GLN A 98 -11.22 -9.46 -4.50
C GLN A 98 -11.22 -10.89 -5.05
N PRO A 99 -11.78 -11.10 -6.24
CA PRO A 99 -11.80 -12.44 -6.83
C PRO A 99 -10.42 -12.91 -7.28
N GLU A 100 -9.52 -11.99 -7.59
CA GLU A 100 -8.17 -12.34 -7.98
C GLU A 100 -7.18 -12.00 -6.87
N PRO A 101 -5.99 -12.62 -6.87
CA PRO A 101 -5.00 -12.33 -5.83
C PRO A 101 -4.65 -10.84 -5.82
N THR A 102 -4.80 -10.22 -4.66
CA THR A 102 -4.59 -8.79 -4.51
C THR A 102 -3.78 -8.53 -3.26
N GLY A 103 -2.70 -7.78 -3.39
CA GLY A 103 -1.86 -7.40 -2.26
C GLY A 103 -1.76 -5.89 -2.15
N VAL A 104 -0.96 -5.44 -1.18
CA VAL A 104 -0.76 -4.01 -0.95
C VAL A 104 0.72 -3.70 -1.06
N ALA A 105 1.06 -2.68 -1.84
CA ALA A 105 2.44 -2.22 -1.99
C ALA A 105 2.54 -0.83 -1.39
N VAL A 106 3.44 -0.67 -0.42
CA VAL A 106 3.58 0.58 0.33
C VAL A 106 4.85 1.29 -0.11
N ASP A 107 4.72 2.57 -0.45
CA ASP A 107 5.85 3.45 -0.80
C ASP A 107 6.74 2.84 -1.90
N MET A 108 6.12 2.48 -3.00
CA MET A 108 6.81 1.73 -4.06
C MET A 108 8.06 2.42 -4.59
N LEU A 109 8.05 3.73 -4.67
CA LEU A 109 9.20 4.48 -5.18
C LEU A 109 9.95 5.20 -4.08
N GLY A 110 9.66 4.86 -2.82
CA GLY A 110 10.35 5.46 -1.69
C GLY A 110 11.66 4.76 -1.38
N THR A 111 12.25 5.14 -0.27
CA THR A 111 13.53 4.61 0.17
C THR A 111 13.42 3.14 0.58
N HIS A 112 12.30 2.78 1.20
CA HIS A 112 12.09 1.44 1.72
C HIS A 112 10.71 0.92 1.31
N PRO A 113 10.54 0.51 0.06
CA PRO A 113 9.25 -0.04 -0.37
C PRO A 113 8.97 -1.36 0.35
N MET A 114 7.71 -1.60 0.65
CA MET A 114 7.31 -2.81 1.36
C MET A 114 6.03 -3.36 0.75
N THR A 115 5.98 -4.67 0.54
CA THR A 115 4.79 -5.30 0.00
C THR A 115 4.17 -6.24 1.02
N PHE A 116 2.85 -6.28 0.99
CA PHE A 116 2.06 -7.21 1.79
C PHE A 116 1.27 -8.07 0.81
N PRO A 117 1.82 -9.24 0.44
CA PRO A 117 1.21 -10.05 -0.62
C PRO A 117 -0.10 -10.67 -0.16
N PRO A 118 -0.90 -11.15 -1.12
CA PRO A 118 -2.17 -11.77 -0.76
C PRO A 118 -1.97 -13.07 0.00
N ASP A 119 -2.96 -13.38 0.83
CA ASP A 119 -2.99 -14.64 1.53
C ASP A 119 -3.42 -15.73 0.56
N VAL A 120 -2.57 -16.70 0.35
CA VAL A 120 -2.91 -17.83 -0.53
C VAL A 120 -3.10 -19.05 0.36
N PRO A 121 -4.29 -19.67 0.32
CA PRO A 121 -4.51 -20.87 1.13
C PRO A 121 -3.49 -21.95 0.80
N GLU A 122 -3.07 -22.67 1.82
CA GLU A 122 -2.01 -23.64 1.69
C GLU A 122 -2.34 -24.74 0.68
N ASP A 123 -3.60 -25.12 0.62
CA ASP A 123 -4.03 -26.17 -0.30
C ASP A 123 -3.91 -25.72 -1.75
N GLN A 124 -3.81 -24.45 -2.03
CA GLN A 124 -3.62 -23.94 -3.38
C GLN A 124 -2.17 -23.93 -3.80
N THR A 125 -1.26 -23.92 -2.86
CA THR A 125 0.16 -23.92 -3.16
C THR A 125 0.74 -25.32 -3.21
N ASP A 126 -0.03 -26.27 -2.82
CA ASP A 126 0.41 -27.63 -2.62
C ASP A 126 0.08 -28.46 -3.85
N VAL A 127 0.83 -28.25 -4.89
CA VAL A 127 0.51 -28.92 -6.15
C VAL A 127 1.69 -29.75 -6.62
#